data_205699c08e8f40157417653da3f80415
#
_entry.id   205699c08e8f40157417653da3f80415
#
_cell.length_a   1.000
_cell.length_b   1.000
_cell.length_c   1.000
_cell.angle_alpha   90.00
_cell.angle_beta   90.00
_cell.angle_gamma   90.00
#
_symmetry.space_group_name_H-M   'P 1'
#
loop_
_entity.id
_entity.type
_entity.pdbx_description
1 polymer ?
#
loop_
_entity_poly.entity_id
_entity_poly.type
_entity_poly.pdbx_seq_one_letter_code
_entity_poly.pdbx_strand_id
1 'polypeptide(L)'
;DLSMKALGGSFEERTKASLDAGCDLVLHCNGDMEEMEAVAKEARTLSSTSLARADQALAMRTDPERVDLEDLIHRFSSLVSL
;
A
#
# COMPACT_ATOMS: atom_id res chain seq x y z
N ASP A 1 0.78 -1.20 -6.83
CA ASP A 1 -0.54 -1.82 -6.97
C ASP A 1 -0.50 -2.88 -8.07
N LEU A 2 -1.05 -4.07 -7.78
CA LEU A 2 -1.05 -5.20 -8.71
C LEU A 2 -1.90 -4.97 -9.96
N SER A 3 -2.81 -4.00 -9.96
CA SER A 3 -3.65 -3.67 -11.13
C SER A 3 -2.96 -2.72 -12.12
N MET A 4 -1.71 -2.34 -11.89
CA MET A 4 -0.95 -1.49 -12.81
C MET A 4 -0.79 -2.14 -14.17
N LYS A 5 -1.01 -1.36 -15.24
CA LYS A 5 -0.87 -1.84 -16.63
C LYS A 5 0.55 -2.24 -17.01
N ALA A 6 1.54 -1.80 -16.26
CA ALA A 6 2.93 -2.18 -16.47
C ALA A 6 3.20 -3.65 -16.11
N LEU A 7 2.34 -4.27 -15.30
CA LEU A 7 2.43 -5.67 -14.91
C LEU A 7 1.68 -6.56 -15.91
N GLY A 8 2.23 -7.72 -16.21
CA GLY A 8 1.62 -8.71 -17.09
C GLY A 8 1.17 -9.96 -16.34
N GLY A 9 0.31 -10.74 -16.98
CA GLY A 9 -0.18 -12.00 -16.44
C GLY A 9 -1.47 -11.86 -15.61
N SER A 10 -1.93 -12.97 -15.06
CA SER A 10 -3.08 -13.02 -14.17
C SER A 10 -2.76 -12.38 -12.82
N PHE A 11 -3.78 -12.09 -12.00
CA PHE A 11 -3.56 -11.55 -10.66
C PHE A 11 -2.89 -12.57 -9.73
N GLU A 12 -3.14 -13.87 -9.94
CA GLU A 12 -2.41 -14.94 -9.26
C GLU A 12 -0.91 -14.89 -9.61
N GLU A 13 -0.59 -14.80 -10.90
CA GLU A 13 0.79 -14.72 -11.37
C GLU A 13 1.52 -13.47 -10.87
N ARG A 14 0.85 -12.33 -10.90
CA ARG A 14 1.39 -11.05 -10.39
C ARG A 14 1.68 -11.13 -8.89
N THR A 15 0.77 -11.71 -8.13
CA THR A 15 0.93 -11.89 -6.67
C THR A 15 2.11 -12.80 -6.38
N LYS A 16 2.16 -13.96 -7.03
CA LYS A 16 3.26 -14.92 -6.85
C LYS A 16 4.60 -14.31 -7.23
N ALA A 17 4.69 -13.66 -8.38
CA ALA A 17 5.92 -13.05 -8.85
C ALA A 17 6.43 -11.95 -7.90
N SER A 18 5.54 -11.13 -7.36
CA SER A 18 5.88 -10.07 -6.41
C SER A 18 6.46 -10.64 -5.11
N LEU A 19 5.82 -11.67 -4.57
CA LEU A 19 6.29 -12.32 -3.34
C LEU A 19 7.60 -13.10 -3.57
N ASP A 20 7.73 -13.78 -4.69
CA ASP A 20 8.96 -14.48 -5.07
C ASP A 20 10.14 -13.50 -5.30
N ALA A 21 9.85 -12.30 -5.75
CA ALA A 21 10.84 -11.23 -5.92
C ALA A 21 11.32 -10.62 -4.60
N GLY A 22 10.68 -10.93 -3.49
CA GLY A 22 11.07 -10.46 -2.16
C GLY A 22 10.17 -9.39 -1.56
N CYS A 23 9.03 -9.08 -2.16
CA CYS A 23 8.06 -8.20 -1.53
C CYS A 23 7.47 -8.87 -0.29
N ASP A 24 7.38 -8.13 0.79
CA ASP A 24 6.77 -8.62 2.04
C ASP A 24 5.24 -8.66 1.95
N LEU A 25 4.67 -7.68 1.26
CA LEU A 25 3.24 -7.48 1.07
C LEU A 25 2.95 -7.16 -0.38
N VAL A 26 1.72 -7.41 -0.80
CA VAL A 26 1.19 -6.96 -2.09
C VAL A 26 0.00 -6.05 -1.87
N LEU A 27 -0.17 -5.10 -2.76
CA LEU A 27 -1.24 -4.11 -2.68
C LEU A 27 -2.15 -4.25 -3.90
N HIS A 28 -3.46 -4.29 -3.66
CA HIS A 28 -4.47 -4.31 -4.70
C HIS A 28 -5.62 -3.40 -4.30
N CYS A 29 -5.90 -2.36 -5.06
CA CYS A 29 -6.71 -1.24 -4.62
C CYS A 29 -8.00 -1.00 -5.41
N ASN A 30 -8.33 -1.80 -6.43
CA ASN A 30 -9.47 -1.48 -7.29
C ASN A 30 -10.84 -1.96 -6.75
N GLY A 31 -10.87 -2.78 -5.73
CA GLY A 31 -12.11 -3.25 -5.12
C GLY A 31 -12.87 -4.31 -5.91
N ASP A 32 -12.33 -4.81 -7.02
CA ASP A 32 -12.92 -5.92 -7.76
C ASP A 32 -12.77 -7.22 -6.97
N MET A 33 -13.90 -7.85 -6.63
CA MET A 33 -13.90 -9.02 -5.75
C MET A 33 -13.22 -10.24 -6.37
N GLU A 34 -13.40 -10.49 -7.65
CA GLU A 34 -12.74 -11.61 -8.33
C GLU A 34 -11.23 -11.46 -8.33
N GLU A 35 -10.74 -10.25 -8.58
CA GLU A 35 -9.33 -9.94 -8.51
C GLU A 35 -8.79 -10.08 -7.09
N MET A 36 -9.54 -9.58 -6.10
CA MET A 36 -9.17 -9.71 -4.69
C MET A 36 -9.07 -11.17 -4.25
N GLU A 37 -9.99 -12.02 -4.68
CA GLU A 37 -9.96 -13.47 -4.41
C GLU A 37 -8.75 -14.12 -5.07
N ALA A 38 -8.43 -13.75 -6.30
CA ALA A 38 -7.25 -14.25 -7.01
C ALA A 38 -5.95 -13.89 -6.29
N VAL A 39 -5.84 -12.65 -5.81
CA VAL A 39 -4.68 -12.20 -5.02
C VAL A 39 -4.62 -12.96 -3.69
N ALA A 40 -5.73 -13.08 -2.98
CA ALA A 40 -5.78 -13.76 -1.69
C ALA A 40 -5.42 -15.25 -1.80
N LYS A 41 -5.75 -15.88 -2.90
CA LYS A 41 -5.43 -17.28 -3.17
C LYS A 41 -3.92 -17.55 -3.19
N GLU A 42 -3.15 -16.62 -3.72
CA GLU A 42 -1.69 -16.73 -3.83
C GLU A 42 -0.95 -16.00 -2.70
N ALA A 43 -1.65 -15.23 -1.88
CA ALA A 43 -1.06 -14.58 -0.72
C ALA A 43 -0.58 -15.64 0.29
N ARG A 44 0.59 -15.40 0.83
CA ARG A 44 1.25 -16.30 1.77
C ARG A 44 1.12 -15.77 3.19
N THR A 45 1.26 -16.67 4.15
CA THR A 45 1.49 -16.25 5.53
C THR A 45 2.79 -15.47 5.62
N LEU A 46 2.80 -14.37 6.36
CA LEU A 46 4.00 -13.57 6.58
C LEU A 46 5.11 -14.44 7.19
N SER A 47 6.30 -14.39 6.59
CA SER A 47 7.49 -14.94 7.22
C SER A 47 7.85 -14.15 8.48
N SER A 48 8.67 -14.74 9.36
CA SER A 48 9.16 -14.04 10.56
C SER A 48 9.88 -12.73 10.20
N THR A 49 10.62 -12.71 9.10
CA THR A 49 11.33 -11.52 8.63
C THR A 49 10.37 -10.46 8.11
N SER A 50 9.38 -10.86 7.30
CA SER A 50 8.35 -9.94 6.80
C SER A 50 7.48 -9.38 7.92
N LEU A 51 7.12 -10.21 8.90
CA LEU A 51 6.37 -9.77 10.07
C LEU A 51 7.16 -8.74 10.89
N ALA A 52 8.45 -8.97 11.11
CA ALA A 52 9.31 -8.03 11.81
C ALA A 52 9.37 -6.68 11.11
N ARG A 53 9.47 -6.66 9.77
CA ARG A 53 9.45 -5.42 8.99
C ARG A 53 8.10 -4.70 9.06
N ALA A 54 6.99 -5.43 9.01
CA ALA A 54 5.65 -4.87 9.16
C ALA A 54 5.45 -4.26 10.55
N ASP A 55 5.85 -4.96 11.60
CA ASP A 55 5.77 -4.47 12.98
C ASP A 55 6.63 -3.22 13.18
N GLN A 56 7.82 -3.19 12.61
CA GLN A 56 8.71 -2.04 12.66
C GLN A 56 8.10 -0.82 11.95
N ALA A 57 7.47 -1.02 10.79
CA ALA A 57 6.77 0.05 10.08
C ALA A 57 5.60 0.60 10.90
N LEU A 58 4.81 -0.27 11.54
CA LEU A 58 3.72 0.14 12.41
C LEU A 58 4.20 0.89 13.65
N ALA A 59 5.34 0.51 14.21
CA ALA A 59 5.93 1.16 15.37
C ALA A 59 6.39 2.60 15.08
N MET A 60 6.58 2.96 13.82
CA MET A 60 6.97 4.32 13.42
C MET A 60 5.79 5.29 13.35
N ARG A 61 4.56 4.83 13.49
CA ARG A 61 3.39 5.71 13.53
C ARG A 61 3.44 6.59 14.77
N THR A 62 3.10 7.85 14.60
CA THR A 62 2.96 8.82 15.68
C THR A 62 1.55 9.42 15.64
N ASP A 63 1.13 10.00 16.77
CA ASP A 63 -0.11 10.75 16.77
C ASP A 63 0.05 11.99 15.88
N PRO A 64 -0.98 12.36 15.10
CA PRO A 64 -0.93 13.58 14.30
C PRO A 64 -0.74 14.82 15.19
N GLU A 65 0.08 15.75 14.72
CA GLU A 65 0.16 17.08 15.36
C GLU A 65 -1.20 17.78 15.30
N ARG A 66 -1.49 18.53 16.36
CA ARG A 66 -2.61 19.49 16.31
C ARG A 66 -2.22 20.65 15.43
N VAL A 67 -3.03 20.90 14.41
CA VAL A 67 -2.81 21.99 13.47
C VAL A 67 -4.04 22.89 13.39
N ASP A 68 -3.80 24.17 13.15
CA ASP A 68 -4.87 25.08 12.77
C ASP A 68 -5.15 24.92 11.28
N LEU A 69 -6.26 24.28 10.96
CA LEU A 69 -6.61 23.98 9.57
C LEU A 69 -6.88 25.26 8.76
N GLU A 70 -7.50 26.27 9.36
CA GLU A 70 -7.76 27.55 8.69
C GLU A 70 -6.47 28.27 8.33
N ASP A 71 -5.51 28.31 9.25
CA ASP A 71 -4.18 28.86 9.00
C ASP A 71 -3.45 28.12 7.87
N LEU A 72 -3.50 26.81 7.89
CA LEU A 72 -2.88 25.98 6.84
C LEU A 72 -3.51 26.22 5.46
N ILE A 73 -4.82 26.30 5.38
CA ILE A 73 -5.53 26.60 4.15
C ILE A 73 -5.15 27.98 3.62
N HIS A 74 -5.09 28.98 4.52
CA HIS A 74 -4.69 30.35 4.17
C HIS A 74 -3.26 30.39 3.63
N ARG A 75 -2.34 29.75 4.31
CA ARG A 75 -0.92 29.66 3.89
C ARG A 75 -0.78 28.94 2.55
N PHE A 76 -1.47 27.84 2.36
CA PHE A 76 -1.46 27.11 1.10
C PHE A 76 -1.99 27.99 -0.05
N SER A 77 -3.13 28.64 0.14
CA SER A 77 -3.74 29.53 -0.87
C SER A 77 -2.81 30.68 -1.25
N SER A 78 -2.08 31.23 -0.28
CA SER A 78 -1.10 32.30 -0.53
C SER A 78 0.09 31.81 -1.36
N LEU A 79 0.52 30.57 -1.16
CA LEU A 79 1.65 29.99 -1.88
C LEU A 79 1.32 29.62 -3.34
N VAL A 80 0.11 29.13 -3.58
CA VAL A 80 -0.29 28.72 -4.93
C VAL A 80 -0.92 29.81 -5.78
N SER A 81 -1.32 30.93 -5.18
CA SER A 81 -1.83 32.15 -5.86
C SER A 81 -2.92 31.86 -6.91
N LEU A 82 -3.82 30.97 -6.58
CA LEU A 82 -4.94 30.61 -7.47
C LEU A 82 -6.11 31.58 -7.33
#